data_06dda2a93c835f8f4892bb7747c408a7
#
_entry.id   06dda2a93c835f8f4892bb7747c408a7
#
_cell.length_a   1.000
_cell.length_b   1.000
_cell.length_c   1.000
_cell.angle_alpha   90.00
_cell.angle_beta   90.00
_cell.angle_gamma   90.00
#
_symmetry.space_group_name_H-M   'P 1'
#
loop_
_entity.id
_entity.type
_entity.pdbx_description
1 polymer ?
#
loop_
_entity_poly.entity_id
_entity_poly.type
_entity_poly.pdbx_seq_one_letter_code
_entity_poly.pdbx_strand_id
1 'polypeptide(L)'
;MKIIGIGNAIVDVICKVDDKFLINNKLIKSNMKLIDELEFNKLLNNLKIEETVSGGSVANSIVGLSQLGAKAGFIGKVSDDDLGQKYSQGLKKENVEYFYNKKKEILPTGTCLILITPDSERTMCTFLGTAGKINKADIDIEA
;
A
#
# COMPACT_ATOMS: atom_id res chain seq x y z
N MET A 1 14.14 3.12 23.39
CA MET A 1 13.23 2.04 22.98
C MET A 1 12.97 2.21 21.50
N LYS A 2 12.99 1.16 20.71
CA LYS A 2 12.66 1.13 19.28
C LYS A 2 11.32 0.44 19.11
N ILE A 3 10.44 0.99 18.31
CA ILE A 3 9.11 0.43 18.04
C ILE A 3 9.12 -0.14 16.63
N ILE A 4 8.76 -1.41 16.47
CA ILE A 4 8.70 -2.09 15.17
C ILE A 4 7.27 -2.54 14.91
N GLY A 5 6.73 -2.16 13.75
CA GLY A 5 5.44 -2.64 13.25
C GLY A 5 5.61 -3.71 12.19
N ILE A 6 4.72 -4.68 12.17
CA ILE A 6 4.63 -5.72 11.14
C ILE A 6 3.25 -5.61 10.48
N GLY A 7 3.20 -5.53 9.17
CA GLY A 7 1.92 -5.42 8.46
C GLY A 7 2.06 -5.51 6.95
N ASN A 8 0.94 -5.36 6.26
CA ASN A 8 0.91 -5.33 4.81
C ASN A 8 1.54 -4.05 4.28
N ALA A 9 2.56 -4.19 3.44
CA ALA A 9 3.19 -3.09 2.73
C ALA A 9 2.37 -2.79 1.46
N ILE A 10 1.59 -1.72 1.50
CA ILE A 10 0.65 -1.34 0.44
C ILE A 10 1.02 0.04 -0.09
N VAL A 11 1.07 0.18 -1.41
CA VAL A 11 1.17 1.49 -2.06
C VAL A 11 -0.23 1.99 -2.37
N ASP A 12 -0.56 3.16 -1.85
CA ASP A 12 -1.82 3.84 -2.16
C ASP A 12 -1.69 4.60 -3.48
N VAL A 13 -2.56 4.29 -4.43
CA VAL A 13 -2.65 4.92 -5.75
C VAL A 13 -3.93 5.75 -5.79
N ILE A 14 -3.79 7.06 -5.76
CA ILE A 14 -4.90 8.01 -5.68
C ILE A 14 -5.36 8.40 -7.07
N CYS A 15 -6.64 8.19 -7.34
CA CYS A 15 -7.29 8.52 -8.60
C CYS A 15 -8.59 9.28 -8.36
N LYS A 16 -8.88 10.27 -9.21
CA LYS A 16 -10.18 10.94 -9.23
C LYS A 16 -11.11 10.24 -10.21
N VAL A 17 -12.33 9.96 -9.78
CA VAL A 17 -13.36 9.32 -10.60
C VAL A 17 -14.71 10.01 -10.41
N ASP A 18 -15.64 9.77 -11.33
CA ASP A 18 -17.04 10.13 -11.16
C ASP A 18 -17.86 8.97 -10.56
N ASP A 19 -19.10 9.25 -10.17
CA ASP A 19 -19.99 8.22 -9.62
C ASP A 19 -20.33 7.13 -10.66
N LYS A 20 -20.34 7.48 -11.96
CA LYS A 20 -20.59 6.52 -13.04
C LYS A 20 -19.51 5.46 -13.12
N PHE A 21 -18.25 5.84 -12.86
CA PHE A 21 -17.14 4.89 -12.81
C PHE A 21 -17.38 3.81 -11.75
N LEU A 22 -17.83 4.19 -10.57
CA LEU A 22 -18.13 3.25 -9.49
C LEU A 22 -19.28 2.30 -9.88
N ILE A 23 -20.36 2.85 -10.46
CA ILE A 23 -21.53 2.07 -10.88
C ILE A 23 -21.14 1.07 -11.98
N ASN A 24 -20.41 1.53 -13.00
CA ASN A 24 -20.02 0.71 -14.13
C ASN A 24 -19.08 -0.45 -13.74
N ASN A 25 -18.32 -0.26 -12.68
CA ASN A 25 -17.40 -1.28 -12.13
C ASN A 25 -18.00 -2.03 -10.94
N LYS A 26 -19.29 -1.82 -10.61
CA LYS A 26 -20.00 -2.48 -9.51
C LYS A 26 -19.31 -2.30 -8.15
N LEU A 27 -18.77 -1.11 -7.92
CA LEU A 27 -18.12 -0.72 -6.68
C LEU A 27 -19.11 0.01 -5.77
N ILE A 28 -19.08 -0.33 -4.49
CA ILE A 28 -19.92 0.32 -3.47
C ILE A 28 -19.11 1.51 -2.92
N LYS A 29 -19.68 2.71 -3.09
CA LYS A 29 -19.07 3.95 -2.63
C LYS A 29 -18.74 3.91 -1.14
N SER A 30 -17.63 4.50 -0.77
CA SER A 30 -17.12 4.59 0.61
C SER A 30 -16.77 3.24 1.26
N ASN A 31 -16.73 2.18 0.49
CA ASN A 31 -16.35 0.85 0.97
C ASN A 31 -14.92 0.47 0.50
N MET A 32 -14.36 -0.55 1.19
CA MET A 32 -13.16 -1.22 0.76
C MET A 32 -13.52 -2.61 0.22
N LYS A 33 -12.95 -2.95 -0.93
CA LYS A 33 -13.08 -4.26 -1.57
C LYS A 33 -11.68 -4.85 -1.80
N LEU A 34 -11.49 -6.11 -1.41
CA LEU A 34 -10.32 -6.88 -1.87
C LEU A 34 -10.59 -7.36 -3.30
N ILE A 35 -9.61 -7.16 -4.17
CA ILE A 35 -9.67 -7.53 -5.59
C ILE A 35 -8.48 -8.40 -5.96
N ASP A 36 -8.64 -9.18 -7.03
CA ASP A 36 -7.55 -9.95 -7.62
C ASP A 36 -6.75 -9.12 -8.65
N GLU A 37 -5.70 -9.72 -9.18
CA GLU A 37 -4.81 -9.07 -10.14
C GLU A 37 -5.53 -8.69 -11.46
N LEU A 38 -6.47 -9.52 -11.92
CA LEU A 38 -7.22 -9.26 -13.15
C LEU A 38 -8.13 -8.05 -12.99
N GLU A 39 -8.88 -7.99 -11.88
CA GLU A 39 -9.75 -6.85 -11.56
C GLU A 39 -8.94 -5.58 -11.33
N PHE A 40 -7.79 -5.68 -10.64
CA PHE A 40 -6.87 -4.58 -10.44
C PHE A 40 -6.40 -3.98 -11.77
N ASN A 41 -5.90 -4.81 -12.68
CA ASN A 41 -5.42 -4.36 -13.99
C ASN A 41 -6.55 -3.76 -14.84
N LYS A 42 -7.74 -4.36 -14.80
CA LYS A 42 -8.92 -3.83 -15.49
C LYS A 42 -9.29 -2.42 -15.01
N LEU A 43 -9.30 -2.20 -13.70
CA LEU A 43 -9.60 -0.89 -13.13
C LEU A 43 -8.50 0.12 -13.49
N LEU A 44 -7.24 -0.27 -13.29
CA LEU A 44 -6.09 0.61 -13.49
C LEU A 44 -5.98 1.13 -14.92
N ASN A 45 -6.29 0.29 -15.91
CA ASN A 45 -6.26 0.67 -17.33
C ASN A 45 -7.22 1.81 -17.69
N ASN A 46 -8.25 2.04 -16.88
CA ASN A 46 -9.25 3.08 -17.07
C ASN A 46 -9.13 4.24 -16.09
N LEU A 47 -8.01 4.30 -15.35
CA LEU A 47 -7.77 5.31 -14.33
C LEU A 47 -6.58 6.19 -14.70
N LYS A 48 -6.70 7.48 -14.34
CA LYS A 48 -5.57 8.40 -14.32
C LYS A 48 -5.05 8.49 -12.90
N ILE A 49 -3.78 8.14 -12.71
CA ILE A 49 -3.11 8.23 -11.43
C ILE A 49 -2.77 9.70 -11.15
N GLU A 50 -3.25 10.22 -10.03
CA GLU A 50 -2.91 11.55 -9.54
C GLU A 50 -1.66 11.51 -8.65
N GLU A 51 -1.59 10.55 -7.74
CA GLU A 51 -0.51 10.42 -6.77
C GLU A 51 -0.31 8.97 -6.33
N THR A 52 0.92 8.64 -5.91
CA THR A 52 1.26 7.37 -5.27
C THR A 52 1.94 7.64 -3.92
N VAL A 53 1.46 6.99 -2.86
CA VAL A 53 1.95 7.19 -1.49
C VAL A 53 2.19 5.84 -0.83
N SER A 54 3.25 5.73 -0.01
CA SER A 54 3.42 4.55 0.85
C SER A 54 2.29 4.50 1.87
N GLY A 55 1.57 3.38 1.94
CA GLY A 55 0.40 3.20 2.78
C GLY A 55 0.46 1.92 3.60
N GLY A 56 -0.70 1.46 4.01
CA GLY A 56 -0.88 0.36 4.95
C GLY A 56 -1.09 0.85 6.38
N SER A 57 -2.12 0.33 7.06
CA SER A 57 -2.55 0.85 8.36
C SER A 57 -1.46 0.82 9.44
N VAL A 58 -0.72 -0.29 9.54
CA VAL A 58 0.41 -0.40 10.49
C VAL A 58 1.54 0.53 10.10
N ALA A 59 1.92 0.58 8.80
CA ALA A 59 2.97 1.47 8.33
C ALA A 59 2.66 2.94 8.62
N ASN A 60 1.41 3.37 8.39
CA ASN A 60 0.97 4.74 8.71
C ASN A 60 1.08 5.04 10.21
N SER A 61 0.76 4.08 11.08
CA SER A 61 0.94 4.23 12.53
C SER A 61 2.41 4.36 12.91
N ILE A 62 3.28 3.58 12.28
CA ILE A 62 4.74 3.64 12.49
C ILE A 62 5.32 4.97 12.01
N VAL A 63 4.87 5.47 10.87
CA VAL A 63 5.23 6.82 10.36
C VAL A 63 4.81 7.90 11.37
N GLY A 64 3.57 7.83 11.87
CA GLY A 64 3.09 8.77 12.90
C GLY A 64 3.95 8.77 14.16
N LEU A 65 4.36 7.59 14.63
CA LEU A 65 5.28 7.46 15.78
C LEU A 65 6.66 8.06 15.48
N SER A 66 7.19 7.87 14.28
CA SER A 66 8.46 8.48 13.85
C SER A 66 8.36 10.00 13.84
N GLN A 67 7.28 10.56 13.32
CA GLN A 67 7.03 12.01 13.31
C GLN A 67 6.92 12.60 14.72
N LEU A 68 6.48 11.80 15.69
CA LEU A 68 6.47 12.16 17.11
C LEU A 68 7.84 11.96 17.82
N GLY A 69 8.89 11.61 17.08
CA GLY A 69 10.25 11.49 17.58
C GLY A 69 10.64 10.11 18.10
N ALA A 70 9.81 9.08 17.90
CA ALA A 70 10.17 7.73 18.28
C ALA A 70 11.15 7.10 17.25
N LYS A 71 12.05 6.24 17.72
CA LYS A 71 12.80 5.34 16.83
C LYS A 71 11.85 4.26 16.33
N ALA A 72 11.55 4.27 15.06
CA ALA A 72 10.50 3.44 14.46
C ALA A 72 11.03 2.59 13.30
N GLY A 73 10.50 1.38 13.19
CA GLY A 73 10.82 0.47 12.11
C GLY A 73 9.61 -0.31 11.61
N PHE A 74 9.67 -0.78 10.39
CA PHE A 74 8.57 -1.51 9.76
C PHE A 74 9.06 -2.77 9.04
N ILE A 75 8.31 -3.85 9.20
CA ILE A 75 8.48 -5.12 8.50
C ILE A 75 7.24 -5.33 7.64
N GLY A 76 7.42 -5.43 6.33
CA GLY A 76 6.35 -5.70 5.38
C GLY A 76 6.94 -6.07 4.02
N LYS A 77 6.30 -6.97 3.32
CA LYS A 77 6.81 -7.56 2.09
C LYS A 77 6.39 -6.76 0.86
N VAL A 78 7.37 -6.35 0.06
CA VAL A 78 7.17 -5.77 -1.28
C VAL A 78 7.98 -6.56 -2.31
N SER A 79 7.64 -6.46 -3.58
CA SER A 79 8.47 -6.96 -4.67
C SER A 79 9.57 -5.95 -5.02
N ASP A 80 10.61 -6.42 -5.70
CA ASP A 80 11.62 -5.53 -6.30
C ASP A 80 11.09 -5.02 -7.65
N ASP A 81 10.08 -4.16 -7.56
CA ASP A 81 9.45 -3.44 -8.65
C ASP A 81 9.41 -1.93 -8.33
N ASP A 82 8.95 -1.11 -9.28
CA ASP A 82 8.91 0.35 -9.13
C ASP A 82 8.10 0.78 -7.89
N LEU A 83 6.99 0.11 -7.59
CA LEU A 83 6.17 0.43 -6.42
C LEU A 83 6.86 0.01 -5.12
N GLY A 84 7.55 -1.12 -5.10
CA GLY A 84 8.34 -1.57 -3.96
C GLY A 84 9.51 -0.62 -3.65
N GLN A 85 10.14 -0.06 -4.69
CA GLN A 85 11.16 0.97 -4.52
C GLN A 85 10.57 2.26 -3.96
N LYS A 86 9.45 2.73 -4.51
CA LYS A 86 8.73 3.89 -3.99
C LYS A 86 8.32 3.70 -2.53
N TYR A 87 7.84 2.50 -2.19
CA TYR A 87 7.46 2.16 -0.82
C TYR A 87 8.61 2.34 0.17
N SER A 88 9.74 1.69 -0.11
CA SER A 88 10.92 1.77 0.78
C SER A 88 11.50 3.18 0.87
N GLN A 89 11.51 3.93 -0.23
CA GLN A 89 11.92 5.33 -0.24
C GLN A 89 10.97 6.23 0.57
N GLY A 90 9.66 5.98 0.49
CA GLY A 90 8.66 6.69 1.28
C GLY A 90 8.88 6.53 2.78
N LEU A 91 9.08 5.29 3.25
CA LEU A 91 9.40 5.03 4.66
C LEU A 91 10.70 5.71 5.11
N LYS A 92 11.74 5.66 4.26
CA LYS A 92 13.02 6.30 4.55
C LYS A 92 12.89 7.82 4.70
N LYS A 93 12.08 8.48 3.89
CA LYS A 93 11.80 9.93 4.00
C LYS A 93 11.17 10.29 5.35
N GLU A 94 10.38 9.39 5.90
CA GLU A 94 9.71 9.54 7.20
C GLU A 94 10.58 9.05 8.37
N ASN A 95 11.88 8.79 8.15
CA ASN A 95 12.83 8.27 9.15
C ASN A 95 12.40 6.93 9.78
N VAL A 96 11.68 6.10 9.03
CA VAL A 96 11.31 4.75 9.42
C VAL A 96 12.31 3.77 8.86
N GLU A 97 12.92 2.94 9.71
CA GLU A 97 13.79 1.85 9.26
C GLU A 97 12.95 0.74 8.62
N TYR A 98 13.38 0.26 7.46
CA TYR A 98 12.66 -0.80 6.73
C TYR A 98 13.46 -2.09 6.73
N PHE A 99 12.89 -3.15 7.30
CA PHE A 99 13.58 -4.42 7.59
C PHE A 99 13.18 -5.56 6.64
N TYR A 100 12.93 -5.28 5.39
CA TYR A 100 12.70 -6.31 4.38
C TYR A 100 13.68 -6.17 3.22
N ASN A 101 14.42 -7.26 2.94
CA ASN A 101 15.32 -7.32 1.80
C ASN A 101 14.53 -7.60 0.53
N LYS A 102 14.30 -6.59 -0.28
CA LYS A 102 13.53 -6.69 -1.52
C LYS A 102 14.19 -7.70 -2.48
N LYS A 103 13.37 -8.55 -3.04
CA LYS A 103 13.72 -9.50 -4.10
C LYS A 103 12.58 -9.56 -5.12
N LYS A 104 12.86 -10.07 -6.31
CA LYS A 104 11.81 -10.30 -7.30
C LYS A 104 10.87 -11.38 -6.79
N GLU A 105 9.63 -11.01 -6.59
CA GLU A 105 8.55 -11.89 -6.14
C GLU A 105 7.67 -12.34 -7.31
N ILE A 106 6.89 -13.41 -7.10
CA ILE A 106 5.92 -13.90 -8.11
C ILE A 106 4.81 -12.87 -8.34
N LEU A 107 4.32 -12.26 -7.24
CA LEU A 107 3.30 -11.23 -7.29
C LEU A 107 3.94 -9.83 -7.20
N PRO A 108 3.32 -8.82 -7.82
CA PRO A 108 3.76 -7.44 -7.68
C PRO A 108 3.53 -6.91 -6.27
N THR A 109 4.11 -5.76 -5.98
CA THR A 109 3.90 -5.03 -4.73
C THR A 109 2.42 -4.74 -4.51
N GLY A 110 1.95 -4.94 -3.27
CA GLY A 110 0.57 -4.68 -2.89
C GLY A 110 0.15 -3.23 -3.12
N THR A 111 -1.05 -3.04 -3.64
CA THR A 111 -1.54 -1.72 -4.06
C THR A 111 -3.00 -1.54 -3.67
N CYS A 112 -3.34 -0.35 -3.20
CA CYS A 112 -4.71 0.08 -2.98
C CYS A 112 -5.07 1.21 -3.95
N LEU A 113 -6.04 0.98 -4.82
CA LEU A 113 -6.65 2.04 -5.61
C LEU A 113 -7.59 2.84 -4.70
N ILE A 114 -7.29 4.11 -4.51
CA ILE A 114 -8.13 5.04 -3.75
C ILE A 114 -8.86 5.93 -4.75
N LEU A 115 -10.14 5.64 -4.93
CA LEU A 115 -11.00 6.30 -5.90
C LEU A 115 -11.76 7.43 -5.19
N ILE A 116 -11.46 8.67 -5.55
CA ILE A 116 -12.06 9.86 -4.94
C ILE A 116 -13.12 10.41 -5.88
N THR A 117 -14.37 10.43 -5.39
CA THR A 117 -15.50 11.02 -6.10
C THR A 117 -15.64 12.52 -5.79
N PRO A 118 -16.43 13.31 -6.59
CA PRO A 118 -16.51 14.76 -6.42
C PRO A 118 -17.01 15.24 -5.05
N ASP A 119 -17.74 14.38 -4.32
CA ASP A 119 -18.17 14.62 -2.94
C ASP A 119 -17.09 14.33 -1.88
N SER A 120 -15.84 14.06 -2.34
CA SER A 120 -14.68 13.73 -1.49
C SER A 120 -14.77 12.37 -0.78
N GLU A 121 -15.72 11.53 -1.16
CA GLU A 121 -15.79 10.16 -0.67
C GLU A 121 -14.67 9.30 -1.28
N ARG A 122 -14.18 8.34 -0.50
CA ARG A 122 -13.11 7.42 -0.88
C ARG A 122 -13.64 6.01 -0.98
N THR A 123 -13.49 5.43 -2.15
CA THR A 123 -13.78 4.01 -2.40
C THR A 123 -12.46 3.31 -2.66
N MET A 124 -12.19 2.23 -1.95
CA MET A 124 -10.89 1.55 -1.98
C MET A 124 -11.00 0.17 -2.59
N CYS A 125 -10.08 -0.13 -3.51
CA CYS A 125 -9.93 -1.45 -4.10
C CYS A 125 -8.50 -1.93 -3.84
N THR A 126 -8.35 -2.92 -2.96
CA THR A 126 -7.05 -3.39 -2.50
C THR A 126 -6.68 -4.72 -3.15
N PHE A 127 -5.57 -4.72 -3.86
CA PHE A 127 -4.86 -5.90 -4.32
C PHE A 127 -3.66 -6.13 -3.40
N LEU A 128 -3.71 -7.16 -2.56
CA LEU A 128 -2.67 -7.41 -1.56
C LEU A 128 -1.32 -7.77 -2.20
N GLY A 129 -1.33 -8.38 -3.38
CA GLY A 129 -0.09 -8.78 -4.06
C GLY A 129 0.84 -9.56 -3.15
N THR A 130 2.11 -9.23 -3.23
CA THR A 130 3.13 -9.90 -2.42
C THR A 130 3.03 -9.58 -0.92
N ALA A 131 2.40 -8.46 -0.53
CA ALA A 131 2.21 -8.10 0.88
C ALA A 131 1.46 -9.18 1.67
N GLY A 132 0.44 -9.79 1.04
CA GLY A 132 -0.32 -10.89 1.64
C GLY A 132 0.42 -12.23 1.73
N LYS A 133 1.66 -12.30 1.23
CA LYS A 133 2.49 -13.52 1.20
C LYS A 133 3.66 -13.47 2.19
N ILE A 134 3.67 -12.50 3.10
CA ILE A 134 4.66 -12.44 4.17
C ILE A 134 4.61 -13.71 5.02
N ASN A 135 5.76 -14.26 5.34
CA ASN A 135 5.89 -15.47 6.13
C ASN A 135 7.06 -15.36 7.12
N LYS A 136 7.24 -16.37 7.95
CA LYS A 136 8.25 -16.36 9.01
C LYS A 136 9.68 -16.13 8.49
N ALA A 137 10.00 -16.62 7.29
CA ALA A 137 11.33 -16.46 6.71
C ALA A 137 11.61 -15.03 6.22
N ASP A 138 10.57 -14.21 6.06
CA ASP A 138 10.69 -12.82 5.64
C ASP A 138 10.93 -11.87 6.84
N ILE A 139 10.85 -12.37 8.07
CA ILE A 139 11.00 -11.57 9.29
C ILE A 139 12.46 -11.54 9.69
N ASP A 140 13.04 -10.34 9.72
CA ASP A 140 14.36 -10.11 10.28
C ASP A 140 14.28 -10.06 11.81
N ILE A 141 14.77 -11.11 12.46
CA ILE A 141 14.77 -11.24 13.93
C ILE A 141 15.82 -10.36 14.61
N GLU A 142 16.75 -9.78 13.85
CA GLU A 142 17.76 -8.85 14.35
C GLU A 142 17.34 -7.38 14.29
N ALA A 143 16.16 -7.15 13.77
CA ALA A 143 15.60 -5.80 13.57
C ALA A 143 15.39 -5.00 14.87
#